data_7a0e87e52f80ff22c7f8787e5cc22495
#
_entry.id   7a0e87e52f80ff22c7f8787e5cc22495
#
_cell.length_a   1.000
_cell.length_b   1.000
_cell.length_c   1.000
_cell.angle_alpha   90.00
_cell.angle_beta   90.00
_cell.angle_gamma   90.00
#
_symmetry.space_group_name_H-M   'P 1'
#
loop_
_entity.id
_entity.type
_entity.pdbx_description
1 polymer ?
#
loop_
_entity_poly.entity_id
_entity_poly.type
_entity_poly.pdbx_seq_one_letter_code
_entity_poly.pdbx_strand_id
1 'polypeptide(L)'
;VTDIVLNVKSLALKCSSEGTKKLVLDAKGPGVIKASDITKINEIEILNPDLVICNLDEKTNFHMEMTIGNGKGYVPAELNKPEEPPLGLISIDSLFSPVKKVSYSVSTAREGKALDYDKLTMEIETNGSISAEDALAYSARIFQDQLGMFVNFDEPQEVIVRDTPTEPEFNKNLLRKVDELELSV
;
A
#
# COMPACT_ATOMS: atom_id res chain seq x y z
N VAL A 1 -5.24 26.90 15.15
CA VAL A 1 -4.85 25.55 15.61
C VAL A 1 -5.70 24.48 14.94
N THR A 2 -7.03 24.64 14.90
CA THR A 2 -7.94 23.64 14.29
C THR A 2 -7.58 23.34 12.83
N ASP A 3 -7.29 24.37 12.04
CA ASP A 3 -6.92 24.20 10.64
C ASP A 3 -5.59 23.44 10.49
N ILE A 4 -4.62 23.70 11.39
CA ILE A 4 -3.35 22.96 11.41
C ILE A 4 -3.60 21.49 11.70
N VAL A 5 -4.45 21.16 12.68
CA VAL A 5 -4.80 19.78 12.99
C VAL A 5 -5.44 19.07 11.80
N LEU A 6 -6.38 19.73 11.11
CA LEU A 6 -7.03 19.17 9.91
C LEU A 6 -6.04 18.94 8.78
N ASN A 7 -5.12 19.88 8.56
CA ASN A 7 -4.10 19.76 7.52
C ASN A 7 -3.09 18.66 7.88
N VAL A 8 -2.68 18.54 9.15
CA VAL A 8 -1.79 17.46 9.60
C VAL A 8 -2.45 16.08 9.44
N LYS A 9 -3.76 15.96 9.68
CA LYS A 9 -4.50 14.70 9.41
C LYS A 9 -4.51 14.29 7.94
N SER A 10 -4.39 15.27 7.03
CA SER A 10 -4.32 15.03 5.58
C SER A 10 -2.91 14.68 5.10
N LEU A 11 -1.91 14.70 5.98
CA LEU A 11 -0.53 14.38 5.66
C LEU A 11 -0.40 12.89 5.33
N ALA A 12 0.09 12.59 4.12
CA ALA A 12 0.33 11.23 3.68
C ALA A 12 1.80 10.86 3.91
N LEU A 13 2.02 9.89 4.79
CA LEU A 13 3.34 9.44 5.20
C LEU A 13 3.53 7.96 4.85
N LYS A 14 4.76 7.61 4.45
CA LYS A 14 5.20 6.23 4.32
C LYS A 14 6.36 6.01 5.26
N CYS A 15 6.21 5.08 6.20
CA CYS A 15 7.23 4.72 7.18
C CYS A 15 7.83 3.35 6.82
N SER A 16 9.16 3.29 6.74
CA SER A 16 9.90 2.05 6.38
C SER A 16 10.30 1.20 7.57
N SER A 17 10.11 1.70 8.79
CA SER A 17 10.51 1.01 10.03
C SER A 17 9.37 1.00 11.04
N GLU A 18 9.37 0.02 11.91
CA GLU A 18 8.43 -0.09 13.02
C GLU A 18 8.81 0.85 14.18
N GLY A 19 7.81 1.21 14.98
CA GLY A 19 7.97 2.02 16.19
C GLY A 19 7.52 3.46 16.04
N THR A 20 7.58 4.19 17.16
CA THR A 20 7.16 5.58 17.25
C THR A 20 8.31 6.51 16.92
N LYS A 21 8.06 7.48 16.05
CA LYS A 21 9.04 8.48 15.60
C LYS A 21 8.53 9.89 15.81
N LYS A 22 9.44 10.83 15.91
CA LYS A 22 9.10 12.24 16.06
C LYS A 22 9.55 12.99 14.81
N LEU A 23 8.62 13.70 14.18
CA LEU A 23 8.90 14.71 13.16
C LEU A 23 8.85 16.09 13.78
N VAL A 24 9.74 16.96 13.36
CA VAL A 24 9.83 18.34 13.83
C VAL A 24 9.60 19.28 12.66
N LEU A 25 8.78 20.31 12.89
CA LEU A 25 8.56 21.40 11.97
C LEU A 25 8.92 22.71 12.65
N ASP A 26 9.99 23.32 12.19
CA ASP A 26 10.47 24.64 12.62
C ASP A 26 10.33 25.64 11.48
N ALA A 27 9.54 26.68 11.70
CA ALA A 27 9.33 27.69 10.68
C ALA A 27 9.32 29.10 11.26
N LYS A 28 9.76 30.08 10.45
CA LYS A 28 9.72 31.48 10.79
C LYS A 28 8.91 32.22 9.72
N GLY A 29 7.93 33.00 10.18
CA GLY A 29 7.14 33.86 9.31
C GLY A 29 7.89 35.07 8.78
N PRO A 30 7.32 35.77 7.79
CA PRO A 30 6.01 35.49 7.18
C PRO A 30 6.12 34.43 6.07
N GLY A 31 5.09 33.63 5.88
CA GLY A 31 5.04 32.71 4.74
C GLY A 31 4.06 31.56 4.88
N VAL A 32 3.90 30.84 3.78
CA VAL A 32 3.11 29.61 3.69
C VAL A 32 4.01 28.44 4.08
N ILE A 33 3.63 27.70 5.10
CA ILE A 33 4.37 26.52 5.55
C ILE A 33 3.75 25.29 4.95
N LYS A 34 4.58 24.50 4.29
CA LYS A 34 4.21 23.28 3.58
C LYS A 34 4.73 22.04 4.30
N ALA A 35 4.21 20.88 3.92
CA ALA A 35 4.72 19.59 4.37
C ALA A 35 6.20 19.35 4.00
N SER A 36 6.69 19.98 2.93
CA SER A 36 8.10 19.95 2.52
C SER A 36 9.06 20.56 3.55
N ASP A 37 8.55 21.45 4.41
CA ASP A 37 9.35 22.18 5.43
C ASP A 37 9.55 21.35 6.70
N ILE A 38 8.90 20.21 6.81
CA ILE A 38 9.12 19.25 7.89
C ILE A 38 10.54 18.68 7.79
N THR A 39 11.22 18.60 8.92
CA THR A 39 12.55 18.00 8.99
C THR A 39 12.54 16.56 8.50
N LYS A 40 13.29 16.29 7.44
CA LYS A 40 13.34 14.96 6.82
C LYS A 40 14.07 13.97 7.74
N ILE A 41 13.47 12.80 7.89
CA ILE A 41 14.06 11.63 8.54
C ILE A 41 14.16 10.53 7.47
N ASN A 42 15.30 9.86 7.35
CA ASN A 42 15.54 8.86 6.30
C ASN A 42 14.52 7.72 6.24
N GLU A 43 13.78 7.50 7.33
CA GLU A 43 12.84 6.39 7.47
C GLU A 43 11.39 6.79 7.18
N ILE A 44 11.13 8.09 6.96
CA ILE A 44 9.78 8.63 6.72
C ILE A 44 9.80 9.41 5.41
N GLU A 45 8.98 8.98 4.48
CA GLU A 45 8.74 9.66 3.22
C GLU A 45 7.41 10.41 3.27
N ILE A 46 7.44 11.70 2.91
CA ILE A 46 6.25 12.54 2.80
C ILE A 46 5.77 12.47 1.35
N LEU A 47 4.58 11.92 1.13
CA LEU A 47 4.04 11.67 -0.21
C LEU A 47 3.35 12.90 -0.83
N ASN A 48 2.91 13.85 0.02
CA ASN A 48 2.25 15.09 -0.41
C ASN A 48 3.00 16.35 0.09
N PRO A 49 4.21 16.62 -0.41
CA PRO A 49 5.07 17.70 0.08
C PRO A 49 4.47 19.10 -0.13
N ASP A 50 3.59 19.26 -1.09
CA ASP A 50 2.92 20.54 -1.41
C ASP A 50 1.74 20.88 -0.50
N LEU A 51 1.35 19.98 0.40
CA LEU A 51 0.27 20.22 1.35
C LEU A 51 0.60 21.42 2.24
N VAL A 52 -0.28 22.42 2.24
CA VAL A 52 -0.15 23.58 3.11
C VAL A 52 -0.58 23.22 4.53
N ILE A 53 0.31 23.40 5.50
CA ILE A 53 0.02 23.15 6.92
C ILE A 53 -0.57 24.39 7.57
N CYS A 54 0.08 25.55 7.41
CA CYS A 54 -0.40 26.82 7.92
C CYS A 54 0.22 28.00 7.18
N ASN A 55 -0.36 29.20 7.45
CA ASN A 55 0.21 30.47 7.05
C ASN A 55 0.69 31.20 8.31
N LEU A 56 1.89 31.74 8.26
CA LEU A 56 2.47 32.49 9.38
C LEU A 56 2.56 33.97 9.04
N ASP A 57 2.21 34.79 10.04
CA ASP A 57 2.36 36.24 9.99
C ASP A 57 3.81 36.66 10.25
N GLU A 58 4.07 37.97 10.03
CA GLU A 58 5.39 38.56 10.31
C GLU A 58 5.80 38.34 11.77
N LYS A 59 7.10 38.03 11.97
CA LYS A 59 7.75 37.83 13.27
C LYS A 59 7.20 36.67 14.10
N THR A 60 6.45 35.76 13.50
CA THR A 60 5.95 34.56 14.20
C THR A 60 6.98 33.43 14.07
N ASN A 61 7.38 32.84 15.19
CA ASN A 61 8.13 31.59 15.23
C ASN A 61 7.15 30.46 15.51
N PHE A 62 7.17 29.44 14.68
CA PHE A 62 6.34 28.25 14.79
C PHE A 62 7.20 27.03 15.00
N HIS A 63 6.93 26.32 16.08
CA HIS A 63 7.60 25.04 16.40
C HIS A 63 6.51 24.00 16.69
N MET A 64 6.59 22.86 16.03
CA MET A 64 5.65 21.76 16.20
C MET A 64 6.40 20.42 16.15
N GLU A 65 6.16 19.59 17.15
CA GLU A 65 6.58 18.19 17.15
C GLU A 65 5.37 17.30 16.85
N MET A 66 5.56 16.35 15.94
CA MET A 66 4.54 15.37 15.57
C MET A 66 5.06 13.98 15.91
N THR A 67 4.29 13.23 16.68
CA THR A 67 4.56 11.83 16.96
C THR A 67 3.87 10.96 15.91
N ILE A 68 4.65 10.11 15.23
CA ILE A 68 4.19 9.23 14.16
C ILE A 68 4.40 7.79 14.59
N GLY A 69 3.43 6.94 14.32
CA GLY A 69 3.49 5.51 14.59
C GLY A 69 2.85 4.70 13.46
N ASN A 70 3.09 3.40 13.50
CA ASN A 70 2.43 2.43 12.64
C ASN A 70 1.23 1.84 13.39
N GLY A 71 0.16 1.58 12.67
CA GLY A 71 -1.06 1.00 13.25
C GLY A 71 -1.93 0.32 12.20
N LYS A 72 -3.14 -0.05 12.61
CA LYS A 72 -4.12 -0.72 11.75
C LYS A 72 -5.45 0.00 11.84
N GLY A 73 -6.10 0.19 10.70
CA GLY A 73 -7.43 0.77 10.62
C GLY A 73 -7.52 2.20 11.12
N TYR A 74 -8.50 2.50 11.97
CA TYR A 74 -8.76 3.81 12.56
C TYR A 74 -8.58 3.75 14.07
N VAL A 75 -7.83 4.70 14.61
CA VAL A 75 -7.61 4.84 16.05
C VAL A 75 -8.10 6.23 16.48
N PRO A 76 -9.10 6.32 17.35
CA PRO A 76 -9.61 7.60 17.86
C PRO A 76 -8.58 8.31 18.74
N ALA A 77 -8.69 9.63 18.81
CA ALA A 77 -7.76 10.50 19.55
C ALA A 77 -7.61 10.12 21.04
N GLU A 78 -8.66 9.57 21.64
CA GLU A 78 -8.67 9.14 23.04
C GLU A 78 -7.69 7.99 23.30
N LEU A 79 -7.58 7.06 22.36
CA LEU A 79 -6.64 5.93 22.45
C LEU A 79 -5.19 6.34 22.14
N ASN A 80 -5.01 7.43 21.40
CA ASN A 80 -3.69 8.01 21.13
C ASN A 80 -3.17 8.89 22.28
N LYS A 81 -4.00 9.14 23.29
CA LYS A 81 -3.62 9.95 24.44
C LYS A 81 -2.85 9.10 25.45
N PRO A 82 -1.62 9.47 25.82
CA PRO A 82 -0.88 8.78 26.87
C PRO A 82 -1.55 9.00 28.24
N GLU A 83 -1.29 8.12 29.21
CA GLU A 83 -1.81 8.22 30.57
C GLU A 83 -1.43 9.54 31.24
N GLU A 84 -0.18 10.00 31.03
CA GLU A 84 0.35 11.27 31.51
C GLU A 84 0.69 12.18 30.31
N PRO A 85 -0.27 12.96 29.79
CA PRO A 85 -0.02 13.82 28.65
C PRO A 85 0.86 15.01 29.03
N PRO A 86 1.95 15.30 28.32
CA PRO A 86 2.72 16.52 28.52
C PRO A 86 1.90 17.76 28.19
N LEU A 87 2.25 18.88 28.83
CA LEU A 87 1.59 20.16 28.56
C LEU A 87 1.77 20.54 27.09
N GLY A 88 0.66 20.90 26.43
CA GLY A 88 0.66 21.28 25.03
C GLY A 88 0.44 20.12 24.04
N LEU A 89 0.30 18.88 24.53
CA LEU A 89 -0.05 17.76 23.67
C LEU A 89 -1.48 17.87 23.15
N ILE A 90 -1.63 17.78 21.84
CA ILE A 90 -2.92 17.68 21.16
C ILE A 90 -3.01 16.27 20.59
N SER A 91 -3.84 15.42 21.19
CA SER A 91 -4.09 14.08 20.64
C SER A 91 -5.04 14.20 19.46
N ILE A 92 -4.65 13.57 18.36
CA ILE A 92 -5.45 13.49 17.14
C ILE A 92 -5.76 12.03 16.81
N ASP A 93 -6.86 11.79 16.13
CA ASP A 93 -7.19 10.49 15.58
C ASP A 93 -6.27 10.15 14.41
N SER A 94 -6.01 8.87 14.24
CA SER A 94 -5.10 8.36 13.21
C SER A 94 -5.82 7.39 12.29
N LEU A 95 -5.71 7.65 10.99
CA LEU A 95 -6.18 6.75 9.94
C LEU A 95 -4.96 6.05 9.31
N PHE A 96 -4.78 4.78 9.65
CA PHE A 96 -3.65 3.98 9.16
C PHE A 96 -3.93 3.27 7.84
N SER A 97 -5.21 3.22 7.40
CA SER A 97 -5.55 2.60 6.12
C SER A 97 -5.03 3.43 4.95
N PRO A 98 -4.26 2.84 4.04
CA PRO A 98 -3.81 3.53 2.84
C PRO A 98 -4.91 3.69 1.79
N VAL A 99 -6.01 2.95 1.90
CA VAL A 99 -7.13 2.96 0.95
C VAL A 99 -8.13 4.03 1.35
N LYS A 100 -8.40 4.98 0.44
CA LYS A 100 -9.33 6.09 0.63
C LYS A 100 -10.74 5.73 0.22
N LYS A 101 -10.85 5.06 -0.95
CA LYS A 101 -12.15 4.74 -1.55
C LYS A 101 -12.05 3.46 -2.36
N VAL A 102 -13.09 2.65 -2.28
CA VAL A 102 -13.29 1.49 -3.15
C VAL A 102 -14.69 1.55 -3.72
N SER A 103 -14.80 1.43 -5.02
CA SER A 103 -16.06 1.21 -5.73
C SER A 103 -15.96 -0.04 -6.57
N TYR A 104 -17.06 -0.76 -6.73
CA TYR A 104 -17.10 -1.93 -7.60
C TYR A 104 -18.41 -2.01 -8.36
N SER A 105 -18.37 -2.65 -9.51
CA SER A 105 -19.54 -2.99 -10.30
C SER A 105 -19.41 -4.40 -10.84
N VAL A 106 -20.53 -5.10 -10.88
CA VAL A 106 -20.63 -6.43 -11.47
C VAL A 106 -21.49 -6.35 -12.71
N SER A 107 -21.01 -6.89 -13.82
CA SER A 107 -21.72 -6.97 -15.08
C SER A 107 -21.56 -8.35 -15.67
N THR A 108 -22.53 -8.76 -16.48
CA THR A 108 -22.44 -10.03 -17.22
C THR A 108 -21.33 -9.97 -18.26
N ALA A 109 -20.57 -11.02 -18.37
CA ALA A 109 -19.53 -11.18 -19.39
C ALA A 109 -19.82 -12.36 -20.28
N ARG A 110 -19.36 -12.28 -21.54
CA ARG A 110 -19.49 -13.35 -22.52
C ARG A 110 -18.11 -13.88 -22.89
N GLU A 111 -17.96 -15.16 -22.76
CA GLU A 111 -16.77 -15.87 -23.27
C GLU A 111 -17.22 -16.88 -24.32
N GLY A 112 -16.94 -16.59 -25.60
CA GLY A 112 -17.38 -17.40 -26.71
C GLY A 112 -18.91 -17.46 -26.83
N LYS A 113 -19.49 -18.65 -26.64
CA LYS A 113 -20.95 -18.89 -26.66
C LYS A 113 -21.59 -18.91 -25.27
N ALA A 114 -20.77 -18.95 -24.19
CA ALA A 114 -21.28 -18.97 -22.82
C ALA A 114 -21.53 -17.54 -22.32
N LEU A 115 -22.68 -17.32 -21.67
CA LEU A 115 -23.14 -16.05 -21.13
C LEU A 115 -23.10 -16.04 -19.57
N ASP A 116 -22.63 -17.11 -18.96
CA ASP A 116 -22.81 -17.38 -17.53
C ASP A 116 -21.63 -16.87 -16.68
N TYR A 117 -20.87 -15.89 -17.18
CA TYR A 117 -19.76 -15.29 -16.45
C TYR A 117 -20.12 -13.90 -15.94
N ASP A 118 -19.70 -13.62 -14.72
CA ASP A 118 -19.73 -12.28 -14.15
C ASP A 118 -18.37 -11.60 -14.30
N LYS A 119 -18.39 -10.33 -14.68
CA LYS A 119 -17.24 -9.45 -14.72
C LYS A 119 -17.26 -8.51 -13.52
N LEU A 120 -16.29 -8.64 -12.63
CA LEU A 120 -16.06 -7.68 -11.55
C LEU A 120 -15.14 -6.57 -12.03
N THR A 121 -15.59 -5.33 -11.92
CA THR A 121 -14.77 -4.13 -12.12
C THR A 121 -14.62 -3.42 -10.78
N MET A 122 -13.39 -3.19 -10.35
CA MET A 122 -13.08 -2.48 -9.11
C MET A 122 -12.27 -1.22 -9.41
N GLU A 123 -12.60 -0.16 -8.69
CA GLU A 123 -11.86 1.09 -8.69
C GLU A 123 -11.37 1.36 -7.26
N ILE A 124 -10.07 1.44 -7.08
CA ILE A 124 -9.42 1.57 -5.77
C ILE A 124 -8.58 2.84 -5.76
N GLU A 125 -8.92 3.76 -4.86
CA GLU A 125 -8.18 5.00 -4.63
C GLU A 125 -7.34 4.88 -3.37
N THR A 126 -6.04 5.09 -3.49
CA THR A 126 -5.08 5.03 -2.36
C THR A 126 -4.53 6.41 -2.04
N ASN A 127 -3.84 6.54 -0.92
CA ASN A 127 -3.12 7.76 -0.54
C ASN A 127 -1.73 7.88 -1.19
N GLY A 128 -1.33 6.92 -2.04
CA GLY A 128 -0.02 6.86 -2.71
C GLY A 128 1.06 6.09 -1.95
N SER A 129 0.83 5.65 -0.71
CA SER A 129 1.80 4.84 0.06
C SER A 129 1.90 3.40 -0.45
N ILE A 130 0.87 2.93 -1.12
CA ILE A 130 0.76 1.59 -1.71
C ILE A 130 0.07 1.68 -3.06
N SER A 131 0.40 0.78 -3.99
CA SER A 131 -0.34 0.65 -5.25
C SER A 131 -1.72 0.03 -5.01
N ALA A 132 -2.67 0.28 -5.91
CA ALA A 132 -4.02 -0.31 -5.81
C ALA A 132 -3.98 -1.84 -5.92
N GLU A 133 -3.09 -2.36 -6.76
CA GLU A 133 -2.87 -3.79 -6.96
C GLU A 133 -2.34 -4.46 -5.69
N ASP A 134 -1.31 -3.87 -5.06
CA ASP A 134 -0.75 -4.39 -3.81
C ASP A 134 -1.78 -4.31 -2.67
N ALA A 135 -2.58 -3.23 -2.59
CA ALA A 135 -3.62 -3.10 -1.58
C ALA A 135 -4.65 -4.23 -1.70
N LEU A 136 -5.04 -4.59 -2.92
CA LEU A 136 -5.92 -5.72 -3.18
C LEU A 136 -5.26 -7.05 -2.79
N ALA A 137 -4.00 -7.26 -3.18
CA ALA A 137 -3.25 -8.46 -2.88
C ALA A 137 -3.09 -8.69 -1.37
N TYR A 138 -2.73 -7.64 -0.61
CA TYR A 138 -2.65 -7.71 0.85
C TYR A 138 -4.00 -7.98 1.51
N SER A 139 -5.07 -7.36 1.00
CA SER A 139 -6.43 -7.62 1.51
C SER A 139 -6.84 -9.08 1.31
N ALA A 140 -6.57 -9.62 0.12
CA ALA A 140 -6.84 -11.02 -0.20
C ALA A 140 -6.03 -11.97 0.71
N ARG A 141 -4.77 -11.64 0.98
CA ARG A 141 -3.91 -12.42 1.89
C ARG A 141 -4.44 -12.43 3.31
N ILE A 142 -4.80 -11.27 3.84
CA ILE A 142 -5.40 -11.17 5.18
C ILE A 142 -6.68 -11.99 5.25
N PHE A 143 -7.51 -11.93 4.21
CA PHE A 143 -8.75 -12.68 4.15
C PHE A 143 -8.50 -14.20 4.11
N GLN A 144 -7.53 -14.65 3.31
CA GLN A 144 -7.10 -16.03 3.25
C GLN A 144 -6.62 -16.53 4.61
N ASP A 145 -5.77 -15.77 5.30
CA ASP A 145 -5.24 -16.13 6.61
C ASP A 145 -6.37 -16.24 7.66
N GLN A 146 -7.36 -15.36 7.60
CA GLN A 146 -8.53 -15.45 8.49
C GLN A 146 -9.42 -16.65 8.19
N LEU A 147 -9.62 -16.97 6.91
CA LEU A 147 -10.40 -18.15 6.50
C LEU A 147 -9.68 -19.47 6.81
N GLY A 148 -8.36 -19.45 6.91
CA GLY A 148 -7.57 -20.64 7.30
C GLY A 148 -8.00 -21.25 8.61
N MET A 149 -8.59 -20.46 9.54
CA MET A 149 -9.12 -20.97 10.80
C MET A 149 -10.33 -21.90 10.64
N PHE A 150 -11.02 -21.84 9.51
CA PHE A 150 -12.18 -22.67 9.20
C PHE A 150 -11.80 -23.95 8.44
N VAL A 151 -10.57 -24.02 7.91
CA VAL A 151 -10.06 -25.20 7.20
C VAL A 151 -9.54 -26.19 8.24
N ASN A 152 -10.21 -27.35 8.38
CA ASN A 152 -9.89 -28.38 9.35
C ASN A 152 -9.38 -29.68 8.72
N PHE A 153 -8.99 -29.65 7.48
CA PHE A 153 -8.40 -30.75 6.74
C PHE A 153 -7.05 -30.35 6.17
N ASP A 154 -6.13 -31.31 6.10
CA ASP A 154 -4.86 -31.10 5.45
C ASP A 154 -5.07 -31.00 3.95
N GLU A 155 -4.70 -29.87 3.35
CA GLU A 155 -4.67 -29.76 1.90
C GLU A 155 -3.66 -30.79 1.38
N PRO A 156 -4.05 -31.66 0.43
CA PRO A 156 -3.07 -32.49 -0.24
C PRO A 156 -2.05 -31.54 -0.86
N GLN A 157 -0.77 -31.69 -0.49
CA GLN A 157 0.29 -30.95 -1.13
C GLN A 157 0.22 -31.32 -2.61
N GLU A 158 -0.41 -30.46 -3.41
CA GLU A 158 -0.23 -30.52 -4.84
C GLU A 158 1.26 -30.31 -5.07
N VAL A 159 1.94 -31.42 -5.32
CA VAL A 159 3.25 -31.35 -5.90
C VAL A 159 3.04 -30.62 -7.22
N ILE A 160 3.30 -29.32 -7.23
CA ILE A 160 3.40 -28.56 -8.47
C ILE A 160 4.55 -29.23 -9.21
N VAL A 161 4.21 -30.28 -9.96
CA VAL A 161 5.04 -30.77 -11.03
C VAL A 161 5.11 -29.58 -11.99
N ARG A 162 6.10 -28.73 -11.78
CA ARG A 162 6.49 -27.81 -12.84
C ARG A 162 6.81 -28.73 -14.01
N ASP A 163 5.88 -28.82 -14.94
CA ASP A 163 6.23 -29.26 -16.29
C ASP A 163 7.31 -28.29 -16.74
N THR A 164 8.54 -28.62 -16.39
CA THR A 164 9.69 -28.14 -17.14
C THR A 164 9.37 -28.53 -18.56
N PRO A 165 9.20 -27.58 -19.49
CA PRO A 165 9.02 -27.94 -20.87
C PRO A 165 10.23 -28.81 -21.19
N THR A 166 10.02 -30.14 -21.33
CA THR A 166 10.98 -31.02 -21.89
C THR A 166 11.26 -30.43 -23.25
N GLU A 167 12.45 -29.83 -23.42
CA GLU A 167 12.89 -29.43 -24.71
C GLU A 167 12.64 -30.66 -25.62
N PRO A 168 11.93 -30.50 -26.74
CA PRO A 168 11.63 -31.61 -27.63
C PRO A 168 12.96 -32.30 -27.94
N GLU A 169 13.06 -33.60 -27.59
CA GLU A 169 14.28 -34.34 -27.81
C GLU A 169 14.70 -34.12 -29.26
N PHE A 170 15.86 -33.49 -29.42
CA PHE A 170 16.37 -33.14 -30.72
C PHE A 170 16.50 -34.44 -31.57
N ASN A 171 15.74 -34.51 -32.63
CA ASN A 171 15.71 -35.68 -33.49
C ASN A 171 17.09 -35.87 -34.13
N LYS A 172 17.87 -36.85 -33.64
CA LYS A 172 19.22 -37.14 -34.08
C LYS A 172 19.32 -37.43 -35.60
N ASN A 173 18.21 -37.78 -36.22
CA ASN A 173 18.15 -38.00 -37.68
C ASN A 173 18.28 -36.70 -38.49
N LEU A 174 18.02 -35.51 -37.87
CA LEU A 174 18.23 -34.23 -38.54
C LEU A 174 19.71 -33.86 -38.69
N LEU A 175 20.61 -34.55 -38.00
CA LEU A 175 22.06 -34.36 -38.12
C LEU A 175 22.73 -35.33 -39.12
N ARG A 176 21.97 -36.29 -39.66
CA ARG A 176 22.49 -37.23 -40.67
C ARG A 176 22.48 -36.58 -42.04
N LYS A 177 23.51 -36.89 -42.85
CA LYS A 177 23.54 -36.49 -44.27
C LYS A 177 22.44 -37.21 -45.03
N VAL A 178 21.88 -36.55 -46.05
CA VAL A 178 20.78 -37.08 -46.87
C VAL A 178 21.11 -38.43 -47.49
N ASP A 179 22.39 -38.66 -47.81
CA ASP A 179 22.89 -39.90 -48.37
C ASP A 179 22.85 -41.11 -47.40
N GLU A 180 22.74 -40.84 -46.09
CA GLU A 180 22.64 -41.84 -45.02
C GLU A 180 21.19 -42.13 -44.60
N LEU A 181 20.24 -41.37 -45.12
CA LEU A 181 18.82 -41.59 -44.94
C LEU A 181 18.32 -42.43 -46.10
N GLU A 182 18.31 -43.73 -45.97
CA GLU A 182 17.76 -44.67 -46.99
C GLU A 182 16.31 -44.30 -47.37
N LEU A 183 16.14 -43.21 -48.11
CA LEU A 183 14.88 -42.78 -48.66
C LEU A 183 14.62 -43.58 -49.94
N SER A 184 13.70 -44.55 -49.87
CA SER A 184 13.23 -45.25 -51.07
C SER A 184 12.48 -44.29 -51.98
N VAL A 185 12.85 -44.24 -53.24
CA VAL A 185 12.14 -43.54 -54.32
C VAL A 185 10.89 -44.30 -54.68
#